data_c1e41fe7d03bbf190d6d4f7f9e0d3f12
#
_entry.id   c1e41fe7d03bbf190d6d4f7f9e0d3f12
#
_cell.length_a   1.000
_cell.length_b   1.000
_cell.length_c   1.000
_cell.angle_alpha   90.00
_cell.angle_beta   90.00
_cell.angle_gamma   90.00
#
_symmetry.space_group_name_H-M   'P 1'
#
loop_
_entity.id
_entity.type
_entity.pdbx_description
1 polymer ?
#
loop_
_entity_poly.entity_id
_entity_poly.type
_entity_poly.pdbx_seq_one_letter_code
_entity_poly.pdbx_strand_id
1 'polypeptide(L)'
;MLLSHQPEKELSGSGYGNPVAVRDQLNRLLAHPLFTNSKRYPVLLAYTVEQTLLGNAGVLKERTIGIEAFGREPTYDVNLDPVVRTTAAEVRKRLIQYYYNPEHAGELIIEMPIGAYVPVFREPVVPASPATAEVAVADAPPSLQTPIPVSGPPASIAEPAATPNRRRWVLSGVALLLALLAGFGAGRIQSSAQPSNLERFWQPITSSSGRITYCLGQPIDATDHARLNLSQGMGLNGGLDASDVVTLARSIVPLVPRHDAFRVVSASQTPFAQLRESPFVLIGAFDNVWTMRITQDLPFGFESDEQIRKVVDRKSAQPRYWTLQWQVPYTRLAKDYAIVARIHDNVTGQPVIILAGILGEGTEAASEVVSNPTYLDAMLQKAPKNWEQLNLEAVIETNVIDGHPGPPNVLAVETW
;
A
#
# COMPACT_ATOMS: atom_id res chain seq x y z
N MET A 1 12.38 46.12 -53.45
CA MET A 1 13.63 45.63 -52.90
C MET A 1 13.29 44.58 -51.89
N LEU A 2 13.70 43.36 -52.18
CA LEU A 2 13.22 42.09 -51.67
C LEU A 2 13.50 41.88 -50.18
N LEU A 3 12.45 41.61 -49.39
CA LEU A 3 12.56 41.03 -48.09
C LEU A 3 12.61 39.49 -48.24
N SER A 4 13.77 38.94 -47.97
CA SER A 4 14.04 37.52 -47.97
C SER A 4 13.29 36.80 -46.89
N HIS A 5 12.40 35.92 -47.29
CA HIS A 5 11.86 34.84 -46.47
C HIS A 5 12.99 33.91 -46.03
N GLN A 6 13.23 33.76 -44.77
CA GLN A 6 13.94 32.63 -44.22
C GLN A 6 12.96 31.45 -44.05
N PRO A 7 13.31 30.24 -44.44
CA PRO A 7 12.43 29.11 -44.28
C PRO A 7 12.37 28.69 -42.83
N GLU A 8 11.15 28.45 -42.37
CA GLU A 8 10.86 27.75 -41.12
C GLU A 8 11.65 26.41 -41.08
N LYS A 9 12.51 26.33 -40.09
CA LYS A 9 13.25 25.12 -39.81
C LYS A 9 12.26 24.11 -39.24
N GLU A 10 11.86 23.14 -40.03
CA GLU A 10 11.10 21.97 -39.57
C GLU A 10 11.81 21.32 -38.37
N LEU A 11 11.24 21.48 -37.18
CA LEU A 11 11.61 20.75 -35.97
C LEU A 11 10.89 19.40 -35.97
N SER A 12 11.30 18.51 -36.86
CA SER A 12 11.02 17.09 -36.78
C SER A 12 12.08 16.47 -35.87
N GLY A 13 11.73 16.16 -34.61
CA GLY A 13 12.60 15.36 -33.75
C GLY A 13 12.80 15.85 -32.32
N SER A 14 11.76 16.21 -31.61
CA SER A 14 11.85 16.28 -30.15
C SER A 14 10.75 15.42 -29.54
N GLY A 15 11.12 14.55 -28.60
CA GLY A 15 10.25 13.56 -27.95
C GLY A 15 9.16 14.16 -27.02
N TYR A 16 8.62 15.34 -27.36
CA TYR A 16 7.66 16.06 -26.52
C TYR A 16 6.21 16.07 -27.05
N GLY A 17 5.89 15.21 -28.04
CA GLY A 17 4.55 15.18 -28.62
C GLY A 17 4.24 16.39 -29.53
N ASN A 18 2.98 16.57 -29.93
CA ASN A 18 2.54 17.70 -30.74
C ASN A 18 2.46 18.99 -29.90
N PRO A 19 3.32 20.02 -30.16
CA PRO A 19 3.33 21.25 -29.36
C PRO A 19 2.01 22.01 -29.36
N VAL A 20 1.21 21.90 -30.43
CA VAL A 20 -0.10 22.55 -30.52
C VAL A 20 -1.07 21.87 -29.57
N ALA A 21 -1.12 20.55 -29.58
CA ALA A 21 -1.98 19.79 -28.68
C ALA A 21 -1.63 20.03 -27.18
N VAL A 22 -0.33 20.18 -26.88
CA VAL A 22 0.13 20.50 -25.50
C VAL A 22 -0.35 21.89 -25.08
N ARG A 23 -0.27 22.90 -25.97
CA ARG A 23 -0.77 24.26 -25.67
C ARG A 23 -2.27 24.31 -25.52
N ASP A 24 -3.01 23.57 -26.35
CA ASP A 24 -4.47 23.48 -26.24
C ASP A 24 -4.86 22.88 -24.89
N GLN A 25 -4.18 21.83 -24.47
CA GLN A 25 -4.40 21.23 -23.15
C GLN A 25 -4.00 22.17 -22.00
N LEU A 26 -2.87 22.86 -22.14
CA LEU A 26 -2.48 23.88 -21.17
C LEU A 26 -3.58 24.95 -21.02
N ASN A 27 -4.12 25.45 -22.10
CA ASN A 27 -5.17 26.45 -22.09
C ASN A 27 -6.46 25.94 -21.39
N ARG A 28 -6.83 24.68 -21.59
CA ARG A 28 -7.95 24.07 -20.87
C ARG A 28 -7.69 24.03 -19.36
N LEU A 29 -6.50 23.57 -18.95
CA LEU A 29 -6.09 23.56 -17.54
C LEU A 29 -6.12 24.96 -16.92
N LEU A 30 -5.56 25.95 -17.59
CA LEU A 30 -5.50 27.33 -17.09
C LEU A 30 -6.89 27.98 -16.94
N ALA A 31 -7.85 27.59 -17.75
CA ALA A 31 -9.24 28.06 -17.68
C ALA A 31 -10.08 27.31 -16.61
N HIS A 32 -9.60 26.15 -16.14
CA HIS A 32 -10.36 25.31 -15.22
C HIS A 32 -10.37 25.90 -13.78
N PRO A 33 -11.48 25.79 -13.03
CA PRO A 33 -11.62 26.32 -11.67
C PRO A 33 -10.52 25.88 -10.69
N LEU A 34 -9.97 24.68 -10.86
CA LEU A 34 -8.86 24.17 -10.04
C LEU A 34 -7.59 25.03 -10.12
N PHE A 35 -7.37 25.74 -11.23
CA PHE A 35 -6.19 26.55 -11.45
C PHE A 35 -6.45 28.05 -11.29
N THR A 36 -7.67 28.52 -11.46
CA THR A 36 -8.02 29.96 -11.36
C THR A 36 -8.09 30.46 -9.92
N ASN A 37 -8.14 29.58 -8.91
CA ASN A 37 -8.24 29.93 -7.50
C ASN A 37 -6.97 30.60 -6.92
N SER A 38 -5.87 30.64 -7.65
CA SER A 38 -4.64 31.32 -7.26
C SER A 38 -3.91 31.85 -8.47
N LYS A 39 -3.38 33.06 -8.37
CA LYS A 39 -2.57 33.66 -9.44
C LYS A 39 -1.25 32.92 -9.69
N ARG A 40 -0.76 32.13 -8.72
CA ARG A 40 0.55 31.45 -8.81
C ARG A 40 0.50 30.15 -9.62
N TYR A 41 -0.63 29.42 -9.59
CA TYR A 41 -0.74 28.12 -10.26
C TYR A 41 -0.68 28.24 -11.78
N PRO A 42 -1.47 29.12 -12.42
CA PRO A 42 -1.36 29.34 -13.86
C PRO A 42 0.02 29.84 -14.29
N VAL A 43 0.63 30.73 -13.50
CA VAL A 43 1.94 31.29 -13.81
C VAL A 43 3.02 30.20 -13.82
N LEU A 44 3.07 29.33 -12.80
CA LEU A 44 4.03 28.24 -12.75
C LEU A 44 3.81 27.25 -13.90
N LEU A 45 2.57 26.79 -14.07
CA LEU A 45 2.25 25.76 -15.07
C LEU A 45 2.53 26.26 -16.48
N ALA A 46 2.10 27.48 -16.82
CA ALA A 46 2.36 28.08 -18.13
C ALA A 46 3.86 28.26 -18.38
N TYR A 47 4.60 28.79 -17.41
CA TYR A 47 6.03 29.02 -17.54
C TYR A 47 6.79 27.69 -17.79
N THR A 48 6.52 26.67 -16.98
CA THR A 48 7.24 25.38 -17.08
C THR A 48 6.90 24.63 -18.38
N VAL A 49 5.66 24.64 -18.82
CA VAL A 49 5.24 24.02 -20.09
C VAL A 49 5.86 24.75 -21.28
N GLU A 50 5.79 26.08 -21.34
CA GLU A 50 6.35 26.83 -22.46
C GLU A 50 7.87 26.71 -22.54
N GLN A 51 8.60 26.80 -21.41
CA GLN A 51 10.06 26.59 -21.43
C GLN A 51 10.44 25.18 -21.89
N THR A 52 9.64 24.17 -21.53
CA THR A 52 9.87 22.80 -21.99
C THR A 52 9.63 22.67 -23.50
N LEU A 53 8.55 23.26 -24.03
CA LEU A 53 8.26 23.28 -25.47
C LEU A 53 9.31 24.04 -26.28
N LEU A 54 9.93 25.05 -25.69
CA LEU A 54 11.04 25.81 -26.30
C LEU A 54 12.39 25.06 -26.24
N GLY A 55 12.44 23.87 -25.63
CA GLY A 55 13.67 23.11 -25.45
C GLY A 55 14.56 23.58 -24.30
N ASN A 56 14.06 24.46 -23.47
CA ASN A 56 14.78 25.09 -22.35
C ASN A 56 14.60 24.32 -21.02
N ALA A 57 14.34 23.02 -21.05
CA ALA A 57 14.11 22.21 -19.84
C ALA A 57 15.25 22.34 -18.79
N GLY A 58 16.49 22.55 -19.25
CA GLY A 58 17.66 22.68 -18.38
C GLY A 58 17.67 23.92 -17.48
N VAL A 59 16.89 24.96 -17.81
CA VAL A 59 16.78 26.19 -16.99
C VAL A 59 15.71 26.10 -15.91
N LEU A 60 14.85 25.07 -15.94
CA LEU A 60 13.75 24.88 -15.00
C LEU A 60 14.26 24.43 -13.61
N LYS A 61 15.00 25.32 -12.96
CA LYS A 61 15.48 25.17 -11.58
C LYS A 61 14.71 26.10 -10.65
N GLU A 62 14.58 25.73 -9.40
CA GLU A 62 13.80 26.47 -8.40
C GLU A 62 14.10 27.96 -8.40
N ARG A 63 15.39 28.32 -8.36
CA ARG A 63 15.82 29.72 -8.34
C ARG A 63 15.44 30.47 -9.61
N THR A 64 15.66 29.87 -10.78
CA THR A 64 15.30 30.48 -12.08
C THR A 64 13.80 30.71 -12.17
N ILE A 65 12.99 29.72 -11.81
CA ILE A 65 11.53 29.84 -11.79
C ILE A 65 11.09 30.95 -10.82
N GLY A 66 11.72 31.03 -9.64
CA GLY A 66 11.43 32.06 -8.66
C GLY A 66 11.65 33.49 -9.22
N ILE A 67 12.75 33.67 -9.92
CA ILE A 67 13.09 34.97 -10.53
C ILE A 67 12.18 35.26 -11.72
N GLU A 68 12.10 34.36 -12.70
CA GLU A 68 11.48 34.60 -13.98
C GLU A 68 9.95 34.50 -13.97
N ALA A 69 9.40 33.50 -13.25
CA ALA A 69 7.96 33.30 -13.19
C ALA A 69 7.29 34.04 -12.02
N PHE A 70 7.97 34.20 -10.88
CA PHE A 70 7.39 34.82 -9.70
C PHE A 70 7.95 36.22 -9.39
N GLY A 71 8.89 36.75 -10.20
CA GLY A 71 9.43 38.10 -10.05
C GLY A 71 10.24 38.29 -8.77
N ARG A 72 10.93 37.22 -8.30
CA ARG A 72 11.79 37.32 -7.12
C ARG A 72 13.10 38.03 -7.47
N GLU A 73 13.66 38.68 -6.46
CA GLU A 73 14.99 39.30 -6.62
C GLU A 73 16.05 38.22 -6.92
N PRO A 74 17.08 38.53 -7.74
CA PRO A 74 18.13 37.56 -8.09
C PRO A 74 18.89 36.99 -6.87
N THR A 75 18.84 37.65 -5.74
CA THR A 75 19.52 37.31 -4.49
C THR A 75 18.64 36.55 -3.50
N TYR A 76 17.36 36.27 -3.85
CA TYR A 76 16.45 35.59 -2.92
C TYR A 76 16.96 34.19 -2.53
N ASP A 77 16.75 33.84 -1.27
CA ASP A 77 17.12 32.54 -0.73
C ASP A 77 15.93 31.57 -0.88
N VAL A 78 16.12 30.51 -1.67
CA VAL A 78 15.11 29.48 -1.92
C VAL A 78 14.73 28.66 -0.66
N ASN A 79 15.59 28.68 0.37
CA ASN A 79 15.30 28.00 1.63
C ASN A 79 14.41 28.86 2.55
N LEU A 80 14.54 30.18 2.48
CA LEU A 80 13.71 31.13 3.24
C LEU A 80 12.37 31.42 2.56
N ASP A 81 12.31 31.40 1.21
CA ASP A 81 11.10 31.59 0.45
C ASP A 81 10.82 30.38 -0.46
N PRO A 82 10.12 29.36 0.01
CA PRO A 82 9.84 28.14 -0.73
C PRO A 82 8.71 28.27 -1.75
N VAL A 83 8.45 29.48 -2.27
CA VAL A 83 7.28 29.78 -3.14
C VAL A 83 7.19 28.86 -4.36
N VAL A 84 8.30 28.47 -4.97
CA VAL A 84 8.33 27.60 -6.15
C VAL A 84 7.95 26.17 -5.75
N ARG A 85 8.59 25.62 -4.72
CA ARG A 85 8.31 24.25 -4.24
C ARG A 85 6.86 24.07 -3.82
N THR A 86 6.36 24.99 -3.00
CA THR A 86 4.98 24.95 -2.51
C THR A 86 3.97 25.11 -3.64
N THR A 87 4.24 26.01 -4.59
CA THR A 87 3.35 26.17 -5.76
C THR A 87 3.39 24.94 -6.66
N ALA A 88 4.56 24.33 -6.87
CA ALA A 88 4.69 23.12 -7.68
C ALA A 88 3.97 21.92 -7.06
N ALA A 89 4.05 21.76 -5.73
CA ALA A 89 3.29 20.72 -5.02
C ALA A 89 1.77 20.88 -5.24
N GLU A 90 1.28 22.10 -5.14
CA GLU A 90 -0.12 22.41 -5.37
C GLU A 90 -0.56 22.23 -6.82
N VAL A 91 0.29 22.59 -7.79
CA VAL A 91 0.00 22.36 -9.22
C VAL A 91 -0.07 20.86 -9.51
N ARG A 92 0.85 20.03 -8.98
CA ARG A 92 0.80 18.57 -9.13
C ARG A 92 -0.50 17.99 -8.60
N LYS A 93 -0.91 18.40 -7.39
CA LYS A 93 -2.17 17.94 -6.79
C LYS A 93 -3.37 18.27 -7.69
N ARG A 94 -3.40 19.47 -8.28
CA ARG A 94 -4.50 19.89 -9.16
C ARG A 94 -4.49 19.18 -10.50
N LEU A 95 -3.32 18.90 -11.06
CA LEU A 95 -3.21 18.07 -12.27
C LEU A 95 -3.78 16.67 -12.03
N ILE A 96 -3.41 16.02 -10.92
CA ILE A 96 -3.97 14.72 -10.54
C ILE A 96 -5.49 14.81 -10.38
N GLN A 97 -5.99 15.82 -9.68
CA GLN A 97 -7.42 16.03 -9.46
C GLN A 97 -8.18 16.27 -10.77
N TYR A 98 -7.60 17.02 -11.71
CA TYR A 98 -8.18 17.27 -13.02
C TYR A 98 -8.34 16.01 -13.83
N TYR A 99 -7.27 15.24 -13.99
CA TYR A 99 -7.27 13.99 -14.77
C TYR A 99 -7.96 12.80 -14.08
N TYR A 100 -8.23 12.90 -12.77
CA TYR A 100 -9.05 11.91 -12.06
C TYR A 100 -10.52 11.97 -12.46
N ASN A 101 -11.00 13.09 -12.98
CA ASN A 101 -12.37 13.20 -13.48
C ASN A 101 -12.51 12.45 -14.82
N PRO A 102 -13.44 11.46 -14.93
CA PRO A 102 -13.65 10.70 -16.17
C PRO A 102 -13.95 11.57 -17.41
N GLU A 103 -14.47 12.78 -17.24
CA GLU A 103 -14.72 13.71 -18.33
C GLU A 103 -13.44 14.11 -19.08
N HIS A 104 -12.26 14.00 -18.44
CA HIS A 104 -10.96 14.35 -19.00
C HIS A 104 -10.15 13.13 -19.46
N ALA A 105 -10.74 11.89 -19.41
CA ALA A 105 -10.02 10.65 -19.70
C ALA A 105 -9.46 10.54 -21.14
N GLY A 106 -10.00 11.33 -22.08
CA GLY A 106 -9.54 11.36 -23.47
C GLY A 106 -8.60 12.53 -23.80
N GLU A 107 -8.17 13.31 -22.81
CA GLU A 107 -7.33 14.49 -23.04
C GLU A 107 -5.85 14.16 -22.95
N LEU A 108 -5.01 14.96 -23.60
CA LEU A 108 -3.55 14.89 -23.44
C LEU A 108 -3.18 15.17 -21.98
N ILE A 109 -2.34 14.32 -21.39
CA ILE A 109 -1.94 14.45 -19.99
C ILE A 109 -0.68 15.31 -19.89
N ILE A 110 -0.77 16.39 -19.11
CA ILE A 110 0.38 17.19 -18.65
C ILE A 110 0.66 16.79 -17.20
N GLU A 111 1.81 16.22 -16.96
CA GLU A 111 2.26 15.78 -15.64
C GLU A 111 3.51 16.55 -15.22
N MET A 112 3.61 16.95 -13.95
CA MET A 112 4.81 17.53 -13.37
C MET A 112 5.40 16.52 -12.36
N PRO A 113 6.47 15.78 -12.69
CA PRO A 113 7.04 14.75 -11.83
C PRO A 113 7.51 15.30 -10.48
N ILE A 114 7.44 14.48 -9.44
CA ILE A 114 7.97 14.82 -8.12
C ILE A 114 9.49 15.01 -8.21
N GLY A 115 10.01 16.06 -7.58
CA GLY A 115 11.45 16.36 -7.59
C GLY A 115 11.94 17.09 -8.86
N ALA A 116 11.08 17.27 -9.88
CA ALA A 116 11.43 17.98 -11.12
C ALA A 116 10.41 19.09 -11.44
N TYR A 117 10.86 20.13 -12.11
CA TYR A 117 9.99 21.22 -12.60
C TYR A 117 9.74 21.12 -14.12
N VAL A 118 10.29 20.10 -14.77
CA VAL A 118 10.11 19.82 -16.20
C VAL A 118 8.85 18.99 -16.36
N PRO A 119 7.79 19.49 -17.01
CA PRO A 119 6.60 18.69 -17.26
C PRO A 119 6.84 17.61 -18.32
N VAL A 120 6.09 16.51 -18.19
CA VAL A 120 6.04 15.40 -19.11
C VAL A 120 4.67 15.38 -19.79
N PHE A 121 4.65 15.13 -21.09
CA PHE A 121 3.44 15.08 -21.90
C PHE A 121 3.17 13.65 -22.33
N ARG A 122 1.93 13.17 -22.13
CA ARG A 122 1.51 11.81 -22.51
C ARG A 122 0.22 11.88 -23.34
N GLU A 123 0.15 11.09 -24.38
CA GLU A 123 -1.10 10.92 -25.11
C GLU A 123 -2.12 10.17 -24.25
N PRO A 124 -3.43 10.46 -24.46
CA PRO A 124 -4.47 9.77 -23.69
C PRO A 124 -4.40 8.27 -23.96
N VAL A 125 -4.39 7.48 -22.90
CA VAL A 125 -4.61 6.05 -23.02
C VAL A 125 -6.11 5.88 -23.31
N VAL A 126 -6.47 5.80 -24.58
CA VAL A 126 -7.81 5.36 -24.96
C VAL A 126 -7.91 3.92 -24.47
N PRO A 127 -8.76 3.58 -23.48
CA PRO A 127 -9.02 2.20 -23.17
C PRO A 127 -9.55 1.60 -24.48
N ALA A 128 -8.84 0.63 -25.02
CA ALA A 128 -9.36 -0.16 -26.15
C ALA A 128 -10.73 -0.65 -25.69
N SER A 129 -11.79 -0.18 -26.35
CA SER A 129 -13.12 -0.74 -26.21
C SER A 129 -12.94 -2.26 -26.25
N PRO A 130 -13.55 -3.04 -25.35
CA PRO A 130 -13.44 -4.47 -25.45
C PRO A 130 -13.96 -4.84 -26.83
N ALA A 131 -13.02 -5.01 -27.77
CA ALA A 131 -13.31 -5.68 -29.02
C ALA A 131 -13.86 -7.02 -28.56
N THR A 132 -15.12 -7.24 -28.87
CA THR A 132 -15.80 -8.51 -28.75
C THR A 132 -14.82 -9.54 -29.31
N ALA A 133 -14.08 -10.18 -28.44
CA ALA A 133 -13.30 -11.34 -28.81
C ALA A 133 -14.36 -12.39 -29.12
N GLU A 134 -14.73 -12.46 -30.40
CA GLU A 134 -15.38 -13.59 -30.98
C GLU A 134 -14.46 -14.77 -30.71
N VAL A 135 -14.82 -15.55 -29.69
CA VAL A 135 -14.14 -16.79 -29.34
C VAL A 135 -14.36 -17.68 -30.56
N ALA A 136 -13.37 -17.76 -31.42
CA ALA A 136 -13.30 -18.80 -32.42
C ALA A 136 -13.27 -20.12 -31.66
N VAL A 137 -14.41 -20.78 -31.66
CA VAL A 137 -14.58 -22.15 -31.22
C VAL A 137 -13.66 -22.98 -32.14
N ALA A 138 -12.51 -23.34 -31.63
CA ALA A 138 -11.66 -24.31 -32.30
C ALA A 138 -12.41 -25.64 -32.34
N ASP A 139 -12.62 -26.11 -33.57
CA ASP A 139 -13.21 -27.39 -33.90
C ASP A 139 -12.63 -28.52 -33.02
N ALA A 140 -13.56 -29.23 -32.40
CA ALA A 140 -13.27 -30.51 -31.78
C ALA A 140 -12.83 -31.53 -32.84
N PRO A 141 -11.80 -32.36 -32.57
CA PRO A 141 -11.37 -33.39 -33.52
C PRO A 141 -12.50 -34.42 -33.72
N PRO A 142 -12.67 -34.94 -34.95
CA PRO A 142 -13.75 -35.85 -35.30
C PRO A 142 -13.67 -37.18 -34.56
N SER A 143 -14.78 -37.55 -33.96
CA SER A 143 -14.97 -38.87 -33.37
C SER A 143 -14.89 -39.93 -34.47
N LEU A 144 -13.91 -40.81 -34.43
CA LEU A 144 -13.83 -42.02 -35.19
C LEU A 144 -14.90 -43.01 -34.70
N GLN A 145 -16.00 -43.08 -35.40
CA GLN A 145 -16.96 -44.16 -35.28
C GLN A 145 -16.43 -45.38 -36.01
N THR A 146 -16.04 -46.41 -35.29
CA THR A 146 -15.81 -47.74 -35.83
C THR A 146 -17.12 -48.54 -35.76
N PRO A 147 -17.59 -49.13 -36.85
CA PRO A 147 -18.82 -49.91 -36.85
C PRO A 147 -18.60 -51.29 -36.18
N ILE A 148 -19.53 -51.63 -35.34
CA ILE A 148 -19.63 -52.96 -34.71
C ILE A 148 -20.28 -53.93 -35.73
N PRO A 149 -19.69 -55.12 -36.00
CA PRO A 149 -20.40 -56.14 -36.75
C PRO A 149 -21.33 -56.91 -35.79
N VAL A 150 -22.58 -56.97 -36.15
CA VAL A 150 -23.60 -57.81 -35.56
C VAL A 150 -23.38 -59.22 -36.08
N SER A 151 -23.21 -60.16 -35.20
CA SER A 151 -23.42 -61.60 -35.48
C SER A 151 -24.19 -62.22 -34.30
N GLY A 152 -25.38 -62.71 -34.62
CA GLY A 152 -26.32 -63.30 -33.69
C GLY A 152 -25.96 -64.76 -33.31
N PRO A 153 -26.82 -65.42 -32.56
CA PRO A 153 -26.43 -66.27 -31.44
C PRO A 153 -26.30 -67.77 -31.81
N PRO A 154 -25.80 -68.53 -30.89
CA PRO A 154 -26.58 -69.68 -30.51
C PRO A 154 -26.76 -69.93 -28.99
N ALA A 155 -27.80 -70.56 -28.75
CA ALA A 155 -28.56 -70.98 -27.62
C ALA A 155 -27.84 -71.56 -26.41
N SER A 156 -28.44 -71.25 -25.28
CA SER A 156 -28.81 -72.15 -24.17
C SER A 156 -27.75 -73.01 -23.51
N ILE A 157 -27.51 -72.72 -22.22
CA ILE A 157 -27.70 -73.75 -21.18
C ILE A 157 -28.10 -73.00 -19.90
N ALA A 158 -29.21 -73.39 -19.32
CA ALA A 158 -29.72 -72.92 -18.04
C ALA A 158 -28.92 -73.59 -16.89
N GLU A 159 -28.44 -72.79 -15.95
CA GLU A 159 -27.99 -73.28 -14.67
C GLU A 159 -28.53 -72.43 -13.52
N PRO A 160 -28.75 -73.00 -12.31
CA PRO A 160 -29.84 -72.56 -11.44
C PRO A 160 -29.50 -71.25 -10.69
N ALA A 161 -30.53 -70.46 -10.48
CA ALA A 161 -30.54 -69.25 -9.71
C ALA A 161 -30.02 -69.48 -8.28
N ALA A 162 -28.82 -69.00 -8.00
CA ALA A 162 -28.33 -68.86 -6.63
C ALA A 162 -29.11 -67.72 -5.96
N THR A 163 -29.90 -68.04 -4.97
CA THR A 163 -30.61 -67.07 -4.12
C THR A 163 -29.61 -66.05 -3.54
N PRO A 164 -29.86 -64.73 -3.69
CA PRO A 164 -28.96 -63.73 -3.14
C PRO A 164 -28.97 -63.85 -1.62
N ASN A 165 -27.82 -64.17 -1.06
CA ASN A 165 -27.58 -64.22 0.38
C ASN A 165 -27.74 -62.85 1.00
N ARG A 166 -28.97 -62.52 1.39
CA ARG A 166 -29.41 -61.22 1.95
C ARG A 166 -28.52 -60.77 3.11
N ARG A 167 -27.93 -61.75 3.85
CA ARG A 167 -27.05 -61.52 4.96
C ARG A 167 -25.68 -60.93 4.51
N ARG A 168 -25.21 -61.28 3.30
CA ARG A 168 -23.95 -60.74 2.76
C ARG A 168 -24.13 -59.28 2.33
N TRP A 169 -25.26 -58.93 1.75
CA TRP A 169 -25.57 -57.53 1.36
C TRP A 169 -25.76 -56.62 2.58
N VAL A 170 -26.37 -57.12 3.65
CA VAL A 170 -26.50 -56.36 4.91
C VAL A 170 -25.12 -56.16 5.56
N LEU A 171 -24.24 -57.15 5.59
CA LEU A 171 -22.88 -57.02 6.12
C LEU A 171 -22.04 -56.06 5.27
N SER A 172 -22.18 -56.08 3.93
CA SER A 172 -21.48 -55.15 3.05
C SER A 172 -21.99 -53.73 3.22
N GLY A 173 -23.28 -53.53 3.42
CA GLY A 173 -23.90 -52.22 3.68
C GLY A 173 -23.42 -51.62 5.03
N VAL A 174 -23.36 -52.46 6.08
CA VAL A 174 -22.85 -52.06 7.40
C VAL A 174 -21.37 -51.72 7.33
N ALA A 175 -20.57 -52.54 6.62
CA ALA A 175 -19.13 -52.25 6.43
C ALA A 175 -18.88 -50.95 5.67
N LEU A 176 -19.70 -50.66 4.64
CA LEU A 176 -19.62 -49.41 3.89
C LEU A 176 -20.02 -48.20 4.76
N LEU A 177 -21.07 -48.35 5.57
CA LEU A 177 -21.50 -47.32 6.51
C LEU A 177 -20.45 -47.01 7.57
N LEU A 178 -19.83 -48.08 8.13
CA LEU A 178 -18.72 -47.96 9.09
C LEU A 178 -17.48 -47.31 8.45
N ALA A 179 -17.17 -47.66 7.20
CA ALA A 179 -16.08 -47.03 6.45
C ALA A 179 -16.37 -45.53 6.16
N LEU A 180 -17.60 -45.17 5.83
CA LEU A 180 -18.02 -43.79 5.65
C LEU A 180 -18.01 -43.01 6.98
N LEU A 181 -18.46 -43.60 8.06
CA LEU A 181 -18.40 -42.98 9.39
C LEU A 181 -16.95 -42.86 9.90
N ALA A 182 -16.09 -43.85 9.64
CA ALA A 182 -14.67 -43.79 9.94
C ALA A 182 -13.97 -42.73 9.06
N GLY A 183 -14.30 -42.66 7.78
CA GLY A 183 -13.80 -41.62 6.86
C GLY A 183 -14.25 -40.21 7.26
N PHE A 184 -15.52 -40.07 7.66
CA PHE A 184 -16.05 -38.81 8.16
C PHE A 184 -15.46 -38.42 9.53
N GLY A 185 -15.26 -39.39 10.42
CA GLY A 185 -14.58 -39.19 11.70
C GLY A 185 -13.11 -38.84 11.50
N ALA A 186 -12.38 -39.55 10.63
CA ALA A 186 -10.99 -39.25 10.28
C ALA A 186 -10.86 -37.87 9.61
N GLY A 187 -11.78 -37.47 8.71
CA GLY A 187 -11.83 -36.15 8.11
C GLY A 187 -12.06 -35.05 9.14
N ARG A 188 -12.86 -35.28 10.18
CA ARG A 188 -13.03 -34.34 11.28
C ARG A 188 -11.83 -34.26 12.23
N ILE A 189 -11.13 -35.37 12.45
CA ILE A 189 -9.90 -35.41 13.26
C ILE A 189 -8.74 -34.73 12.52
N GLN A 190 -8.71 -34.80 11.20
CA GLN A 190 -7.68 -34.18 10.38
C GLN A 190 -7.84 -32.66 10.22
N SER A 191 -9.01 -32.08 10.60
CA SER A 191 -9.25 -30.64 10.57
C SER A 191 -8.93 -29.93 11.90
N SER A 192 -8.35 -30.57 12.88
CA SER A 192 -7.72 -29.95 14.03
C SER A 192 -6.22 -29.67 13.78
N ALA A 193 -5.91 -29.07 12.61
CA ALA A 193 -4.59 -28.52 12.40
C ALA A 193 -4.33 -27.49 13.50
N GLN A 194 -3.23 -27.62 14.21
CA GLN A 194 -2.80 -26.63 15.19
C GLN A 194 -2.78 -25.25 14.50
N PRO A 195 -3.31 -24.20 15.14
CA PRO A 195 -3.30 -22.88 14.53
C PRO A 195 -1.86 -22.48 14.19
N SER A 196 -1.66 -21.91 13.02
CA SER A 196 -0.35 -21.41 12.58
C SER A 196 0.15 -20.31 13.50
N ASN A 197 1.46 -20.05 13.51
CA ASN A 197 2.02 -18.92 14.27
C ASN A 197 1.39 -17.59 13.85
N LEU A 198 1.03 -17.46 12.58
CA LEU A 198 0.33 -16.28 12.06
C LEU A 198 -1.04 -16.11 12.73
N GLU A 199 -1.85 -17.16 12.80
CA GLU A 199 -3.15 -17.12 13.48
C GLU A 199 -3.00 -16.84 14.97
N ARG A 200 -2.02 -17.45 15.64
CA ARG A 200 -1.73 -17.22 17.05
C ARG A 200 -1.24 -15.80 17.34
N PHE A 201 -0.45 -15.20 16.44
CA PHE A 201 0.00 -13.83 16.57
C PHE A 201 -1.18 -12.85 16.55
N TRP A 202 -2.12 -13.02 15.63
CA TRP A 202 -3.29 -12.17 15.48
C TRP A 202 -4.45 -12.51 16.42
N GLN A 203 -4.38 -13.64 17.13
CA GLN A 203 -5.46 -14.12 17.99
C GLN A 203 -6.00 -13.09 19.01
N PRO A 204 -5.20 -12.30 19.74
CA PRO A 204 -5.74 -11.33 20.68
C PRO A 204 -6.65 -10.29 20.06
N ILE A 205 -6.32 -9.89 18.82
CA ILE A 205 -7.12 -8.96 18.03
C ILE A 205 -8.40 -9.64 17.52
N THR A 206 -8.28 -10.86 16.99
CA THR A 206 -9.39 -11.59 16.34
C THR A 206 -10.32 -12.29 17.30
N SER A 207 -9.89 -12.59 18.53
CA SER A 207 -10.74 -13.21 19.58
C SER A 207 -11.52 -12.19 20.40
N SER A 208 -11.19 -10.90 20.29
CA SER A 208 -11.91 -9.84 21.00
C SER A 208 -13.28 -9.62 20.38
N SER A 209 -14.27 -9.37 21.24
CA SER A 209 -15.60 -8.97 20.78
C SER A 209 -15.57 -7.52 20.34
N GLY A 210 -15.74 -7.26 19.07
CA GLY A 210 -15.80 -5.88 18.56
C GLY A 210 -15.15 -5.71 17.21
N ARG A 211 -15.29 -4.50 16.67
CA ARG A 211 -14.72 -4.13 15.38
C ARG A 211 -13.26 -3.73 15.55
N ILE A 212 -12.36 -4.33 14.82
CA ILE A 212 -10.94 -3.98 14.85
C ILE A 212 -10.76 -2.53 14.36
N THR A 213 -10.03 -1.71 15.11
CA THR A 213 -9.74 -0.32 14.72
C THR A 213 -8.32 -0.21 14.20
N TYR A 214 -8.17 0.14 12.93
CA TYR A 214 -6.90 0.52 12.32
C TYR A 214 -6.73 2.03 12.47
N CYS A 215 -5.70 2.46 13.20
CA CYS A 215 -5.40 3.85 13.49
C CYS A 215 -4.12 4.23 12.74
N LEU A 216 -4.26 5.00 11.66
CA LEU A 216 -3.19 5.37 10.75
C LEU A 216 -2.56 6.69 11.14
N GLY A 217 -1.26 6.82 10.94
CA GLY A 217 -0.52 8.07 11.01
C GLY A 217 -1.05 9.10 10.02
N GLN A 218 -0.77 10.34 10.30
CA GLN A 218 -1.02 11.45 9.37
C GLN A 218 0.20 12.36 9.35
N PRO A 219 0.69 12.75 8.17
CA PRO A 219 1.78 13.71 8.07
C PRO A 219 1.44 14.97 8.85
N ILE A 220 2.24 15.26 9.86
CA ILE A 220 2.12 16.50 10.65
C ILE A 220 2.89 17.59 9.89
N ASP A 221 2.30 18.10 8.83
CA ASP A 221 2.81 19.30 8.18
C ASP A 221 2.33 20.50 9.00
N ALA A 222 3.25 21.28 9.56
CA ALA A 222 2.95 22.45 10.37
C ALA A 222 2.14 23.52 9.61
N THR A 223 2.02 23.39 8.29
CA THR A 223 1.21 24.23 7.42
C THR A 223 -0.25 23.77 7.28
N ASP A 224 -0.60 22.58 7.73
CA ASP A 224 -1.92 22.00 7.53
C ASP A 224 -2.97 22.38 8.59
N HIS A 225 -2.56 22.97 9.70
CA HIS A 225 -3.53 23.48 10.69
C HIS A 225 -4.52 24.51 10.12
N ALA A 226 -4.15 25.19 9.03
CA ALA A 226 -5.04 26.14 8.33
C ALA A 226 -5.96 25.48 7.28
N ARG A 227 -5.69 24.23 6.87
CA ARG A 227 -6.45 23.53 5.82
C ARG A 227 -7.47 22.51 6.35
N LEU A 228 -7.47 22.25 7.65
CA LEU A 228 -8.37 21.30 8.33
C LEU A 228 -9.86 21.65 8.24
N ASN A 229 -10.21 22.81 7.68
CA ASN A 229 -11.61 23.28 7.65
C ASN A 229 -12.37 22.92 6.35
N LEU A 230 -11.80 22.20 5.37
CA LEU A 230 -12.42 22.05 4.05
C LEU A 230 -12.82 20.63 3.63
N SER A 231 -12.62 19.60 4.46
CA SER A 231 -13.03 18.23 4.09
C SER A 231 -13.69 17.47 5.24
N GLN A 232 -14.84 17.96 5.71
CA GLN A 232 -15.64 17.32 6.78
C GLN A 232 -16.39 16.05 6.32
N GLY A 233 -15.95 15.34 5.30
CA GLY A 233 -16.71 14.22 4.73
C GLY A 233 -16.25 12.81 5.11
N MET A 234 -14.97 12.56 5.39
CA MET A 234 -14.44 11.20 5.56
C MET A 234 -13.39 11.00 6.66
N GLY A 235 -13.20 11.87 7.61
CA GLY A 235 -12.32 11.60 8.78
C GLY A 235 -10.81 11.35 8.46
N LEU A 236 -10.40 11.38 7.20
CA LEU A 236 -9.04 11.20 6.71
C LEU A 236 -8.52 12.51 6.11
N ASN A 237 -8.64 13.60 6.85
CA ASN A 237 -8.25 14.94 6.43
C ASN A 237 -6.74 15.10 6.54
N GLY A 238 -6.06 15.00 5.43
CA GLY A 238 -4.61 15.16 5.35
C GLY A 238 -3.99 13.99 4.66
N GLY A 239 -3.84 13.64 3.55
CA GLY A 239 -3.25 12.54 2.78
C GLY A 239 -2.83 11.31 3.61
N LEU A 240 -3.12 10.15 3.15
CA LEU A 240 -2.53 8.93 3.69
C LEU A 240 -1.14 8.75 3.08
N ASP A 241 -0.16 8.35 3.87
CA ASP A 241 1.10 7.89 3.34
C ASP A 241 0.89 6.58 2.56
N ALA A 242 1.56 6.42 1.41
CA ALA A 242 1.44 5.23 0.60
C ALA A 242 1.88 3.97 1.35
N SER A 243 2.90 4.08 2.19
CA SER A 243 3.40 2.99 3.04
C SER A 243 2.38 2.56 4.08
N ASP A 244 1.61 3.49 4.65
CA ASP A 244 0.53 3.17 5.59
C ASP A 244 -0.61 2.40 4.89
N VAL A 245 -0.94 2.76 3.64
CA VAL A 245 -1.95 2.04 2.85
C VAL A 245 -1.48 0.62 2.52
N VAL A 246 -0.22 0.44 2.13
CA VAL A 246 0.37 -0.88 1.86
C VAL A 246 0.38 -1.72 3.14
N THR A 247 0.76 -1.12 4.28
CA THR A 247 0.78 -1.75 5.59
C THR A 247 -0.60 -2.18 6.05
N LEU A 248 -1.60 -1.31 5.89
CA LEU A 248 -3.00 -1.64 6.13
C LEU A 248 -3.44 -2.83 5.28
N ALA A 249 -3.22 -2.79 3.97
CA ALA A 249 -3.60 -3.86 3.06
C ALA A 249 -2.97 -5.21 3.43
N ARG A 250 -1.67 -5.23 3.73
CA ARG A 250 -0.96 -6.47 4.17
C ARG A 250 -1.46 -6.99 5.50
N SER A 251 -1.71 -6.13 6.47
CA SER A 251 -2.13 -6.51 7.81
C SER A 251 -3.59 -6.99 7.89
N ILE A 252 -4.43 -6.67 6.92
CA ILE A 252 -5.80 -7.20 6.82
C ILE A 252 -5.82 -8.64 6.26
N VAL A 253 -4.87 -9.01 5.41
CA VAL A 253 -4.86 -10.33 4.74
C VAL A 253 -5.00 -11.51 5.73
N PRO A 254 -4.30 -11.57 6.86
CA PRO A 254 -4.47 -12.64 7.85
C PRO A 254 -5.87 -12.70 8.49
N LEU A 255 -6.66 -11.61 8.41
CA LEU A 255 -7.98 -11.47 9.02
C LEU A 255 -9.13 -11.83 8.06
N VAL A 256 -8.87 -11.81 6.74
CA VAL A 256 -9.89 -12.05 5.69
C VAL A 256 -10.68 -13.37 5.88
N PRO A 257 -10.07 -14.51 6.27
CA PRO A 257 -10.82 -15.76 6.43
C PRO A 257 -11.92 -15.71 7.49
N ARG A 258 -11.88 -14.76 8.40
CA ARG A 258 -12.81 -14.65 9.54
C ARG A 258 -13.92 -13.65 9.33
N HIS A 259 -13.92 -12.89 8.23
CA HIS A 259 -14.90 -11.84 7.95
C HIS A 259 -15.04 -10.79 9.07
N ASP A 260 -13.96 -10.55 9.82
CA ASP A 260 -13.98 -9.61 10.92
C ASP A 260 -14.21 -8.17 10.41
N ALA A 261 -15.16 -7.48 11.02
CA ALA A 261 -15.41 -6.10 10.69
C ALA A 261 -14.27 -5.22 11.21
N PHE A 262 -13.73 -4.35 10.38
CA PHE A 262 -12.75 -3.36 10.79
C PHE A 262 -13.20 -1.94 10.41
N ARG A 263 -12.62 -0.95 11.06
CA ARG A 263 -12.73 0.46 10.70
C ARG A 263 -11.34 1.07 10.61
N VAL A 264 -11.19 2.04 9.73
CA VAL A 264 -9.97 2.81 9.57
C VAL A 264 -10.22 4.22 10.09
N VAL A 265 -9.32 4.72 10.93
CA VAL A 265 -9.41 6.05 11.55
C VAL A 265 -8.06 6.74 11.47
N SER A 266 -8.07 8.06 11.57
CA SER A 266 -6.85 8.86 11.68
C SER A 266 -6.41 8.98 13.14
N ALA A 267 -5.10 8.86 13.39
CA ALA A 267 -4.55 9.01 14.73
C ALA A 267 -4.81 10.40 15.34
N SER A 268 -4.74 11.45 14.53
CA SER A 268 -4.93 12.84 14.97
C SER A 268 -6.39 13.16 15.35
N GLN A 269 -7.36 12.39 14.84
CA GLN A 269 -8.79 12.63 15.08
C GLN A 269 -9.42 11.58 16.02
N THR A 270 -8.65 10.57 16.45
CA THR A 270 -9.16 9.50 17.30
C THR A 270 -9.01 9.88 18.77
N PRO A 271 -10.09 10.10 19.51
CA PRO A 271 -10.01 10.37 20.93
C PRO A 271 -9.63 9.10 21.70
N PHE A 272 -8.98 9.28 22.87
CA PHE A 272 -8.56 8.17 23.72
C PHE A 272 -9.72 7.23 24.11
N ALA A 273 -10.91 7.79 24.38
CA ALA A 273 -12.09 7.00 24.71
C ALA A 273 -12.42 5.94 23.64
N GLN A 274 -12.21 6.26 22.36
CA GLN A 274 -12.49 5.35 21.25
C GLN A 274 -11.52 4.17 21.20
N LEU A 275 -10.26 4.34 21.61
CA LEU A 275 -9.26 3.26 21.68
C LEU A 275 -9.57 2.27 22.82
N ARG A 276 -10.37 2.65 23.79
CA ARG A 276 -10.81 1.76 24.87
C ARG A 276 -11.98 0.86 24.50
N GLU A 277 -12.62 1.10 23.37
CA GLU A 277 -13.84 0.38 22.97
C GLU A 277 -13.56 -0.94 22.26
N SER A 278 -12.41 -1.08 21.65
CA SER A 278 -12.12 -2.22 20.77
C SER A 278 -10.63 -2.45 20.57
N PRO A 279 -10.20 -3.66 20.18
CA PRO A 279 -8.81 -3.92 19.82
C PRO A 279 -8.38 -3.02 18.65
N PHE A 280 -7.12 -2.63 18.62
CA PHE A 280 -6.64 -1.72 17.58
C PHE A 280 -5.25 -2.05 17.06
N VAL A 281 -5.00 -1.61 15.84
CA VAL A 281 -3.72 -1.68 15.14
C VAL A 281 -3.25 -0.26 14.88
N LEU A 282 -2.06 0.08 15.34
CA LEU A 282 -1.40 1.36 15.09
C LEU A 282 -0.45 1.22 13.91
N ILE A 283 -0.57 2.08 12.92
CA ILE A 283 0.29 2.15 11.76
C ILE A 283 0.96 3.52 11.72
N GLY A 284 2.30 3.53 11.52
CA GLY A 284 3.12 4.75 11.55
C GLY A 284 3.69 5.05 12.93
N ALA A 285 4.81 5.77 12.98
CA ALA A 285 5.52 6.16 14.20
C ALA A 285 5.34 7.65 14.52
N PHE A 286 6.21 8.51 13.98
CA PHE A 286 6.26 9.94 14.32
C PHE A 286 5.04 10.73 13.86
N ASP A 287 4.32 10.24 12.91
CA ASP A 287 3.05 10.75 12.37
C ASP A 287 1.82 10.18 13.10
N ASN A 288 2.02 9.20 14.00
CA ASN A 288 0.98 8.58 14.80
C ASN A 288 1.16 8.90 16.29
N VAL A 289 0.39 9.85 16.79
CA VAL A 289 0.48 10.31 18.18
C VAL A 289 0.23 9.19 19.21
N TRP A 290 -0.56 8.19 18.86
CA TRP A 290 -0.86 7.05 19.73
C TRP A 290 0.29 6.06 19.80
N THR A 291 0.95 5.79 18.65
CA THR A 291 2.19 5.01 18.63
C THR A 291 3.25 5.66 19.49
N MET A 292 3.50 6.95 19.30
CA MET A 292 4.49 7.70 20.08
C MET A 292 4.19 7.65 21.58
N ARG A 293 2.92 7.77 21.97
CA ARG A 293 2.50 7.72 23.37
C ARG A 293 2.67 6.34 23.99
N ILE A 294 2.21 5.27 23.31
CA ILE A 294 2.25 3.91 23.87
C ILE A 294 3.68 3.39 23.94
N THR A 295 4.50 3.65 22.93
CA THR A 295 5.89 3.17 22.90
C THR A 295 6.82 3.90 23.87
N GLN A 296 6.36 4.97 24.55
CA GLN A 296 7.18 5.63 25.58
C GLN A 296 7.53 4.73 26.76
N ASP A 297 6.59 3.84 27.14
CA ASP A 297 6.72 2.96 28.30
C ASP A 297 7.12 1.52 27.92
N LEU A 298 7.33 1.25 26.62
CA LEU A 298 7.72 -0.07 26.14
C LEU A 298 9.25 -0.25 26.15
N PRO A 299 9.74 -1.51 26.11
CA PRO A 299 11.16 -1.84 25.99
C PRO A 299 11.86 -1.12 24.85
N PHE A 300 11.23 -1.10 23.68
CA PHE A 300 11.69 -0.30 22.54
C PHE A 300 10.76 0.90 22.33
N GLY A 301 11.31 2.02 21.90
CA GLY A 301 10.51 3.21 21.63
C GLY A 301 11.20 4.13 20.63
N PHE A 302 10.47 5.13 20.20
CA PHE A 302 10.97 6.11 19.23
C PHE A 302 11.43 7.38 19.92
N GLU A 303 12.53 7.94 19.43
CA GLU A 303 13.03 9.26 19.79
C GLU A 303 13.49 10.02 18.55
N SER A 304 13.33 11.34 18.56
CA SER A 304 13.71 12.22 17.46
C SER A 304 14.36 13.48 17.98
N ASP A 305 15.39 13.95 17.26
CA ASP A 305 15.90 15.30 17.32
C ASP A 305 15.80 15.97 15.92
N GLU A 306 16.45 17.12 15.76
CA GLU A 306 16.38 17.89 14.50
C GLU A 306 16.94 17.14 13.28
N GLN A 307 17.89 16.21 13.48
CA GLN A 307 18.59 15.53 12.39
C GLN A 307 18.43 14.01 12.40
N ILE A 308 18.20 13.44 13.58
CA ILE A 308 18.24 12.00 13.80
C ILE A 308 16.91 11.53 14.37
N ARG A 309 16.35 10.48 13.76
CA ARG A 309 15.31 9.65 14.34
C ARG A 309 15.90 8.30 14.73
N LYS A 310 15.42 7.70 15.79
CA LYS A 310 15.97 6.43 16.29
C LYS A 310 14.92 5.58 16.98
N VAL A 311 15.16 4.27 16.95
CA VAL A 311 14.58 3.32 17.91
C VAL A 311 15.57 3.17 19.06
N VAL A 312 15.07 3.18 20.29
CA VAL A 312 15.85 3.12 21.53
C VAL A 312 15.52 1.85 22.30
N ASP A 313 16.53 1.11 22.74
CA ASP A 313 16.40 0.00 23.68
C ASP A 313 16.53 0.55 25.11
N ARG A 314 15.41 0.60 25.83
CA ARG A 314 15.32 1.13 27.20
C ARG A 314 15.62 0.09 28.27
N LYS A 315 15.58 -1.20 27.93
CA LYS A 315 15.88 -2.29 28.88
C LYS A 315 17.36 -2.65 28.95
N SER A 316 18.12 -2.35 27.91
CA SER A 316 19.54 -2.67 27.88
C SER A 316 20.31 -1.86 28.93
N ALA A 317 21.15 -2.52 29.72
CA ALA A 317 22.07 -1.86 30.64
C ALA A 317 23.06 -0.93 29.92
N GLN A 318 23.35 -1.20 28.66
CA GLN A 318 24.06 -0.33 27.75
C GLN A 318 23.11 0.21 26.72
N PRO A 319 22.99 1.54 26.55
CA PRO A 319 22.09 2.12 25.57
C PRO A 319 22.37 1.57 24.18
N ARG A 320 21.36 0.96 23.55
CA ARG A 320 21.39 0.55 22.15
C ARG A 320 20.44 1.43 21.36
N TYR A 321 20.92 1.88 20.20
CA TYR A 321 20.16 2.75 19.33
C TYR A 321 20.27 2.25 17.89
N TRP A 322 19.15 2.32 17.17
CA TRP A 322 19.11 2.13 15.72
C TRP A 322 18.69 3.45 15.11
N THR A 323 19.67 4.14 14.53
CA THR A 323 19.56 5.55 14.15
C THR A 323 19.44 5.74 12.66
N LEU A 324 18.70 6.77 12.28
CA LEU A 324 18.50 7.19 10.91
C LEU A 324 18.64 8.71 10.80
N GLN A 325 19.39 9.19 9.80
CA GLN A 325 19.37 10.58 9.39
C GLN A 325 18.17 10.78 8.45
N TRP A 326 17.07 11.29 8.97
CA TRP A 326 15.79 11.36 8.25
C TRP A 326 15.67 12.54 7.28
N GLN A 327 16.56 13.53 7.38
CA GLN A 327 16.60 14.68 6.46
C GLN A 327 17.47 14.46 5.21
N VAL A 328 18.04 13.27 5.03
CA VAL A 328 18.78 12.95 3.80
C VAL A 328 17.81 12.81 2.61
N PRO A 329 18.27 13.15 1.39
CA PRO A 329 17.48 12.87 0.20
C PRO A 329 17.08 11.39 0.16
N TYR A 330 15.81 11.13 -0.15
CA TYR A 330 15.20 9.80 -0.21
C TYR A 330 16.05 8.78 -1.01
N THR A 331 16.68 9.23 -2.09
CA THR A 331 17.58 8.42 -2.92
C THR A 331 18.89 7.98 -2.22
N ARG A 332 19.17 8.51 -1.04
CA ARG A 332 20.36 8.16 -0.23
C ARG A 332 20.01 7.35 1.01
N LEU A 333 18.74 7.07 1.22
CA LEU A 333 18.30 6.22 2.32
C LEU A 333 18.75 4.79 2.05
N ALA A 334 19.65 4.26 2.88
CA ALA A 334 20.17 2.90 2.71
C ALA A 334 19.45 1.88 3.59
N LYS A 335 18.87 2.31 4.71
CA LYS A 335 18.20 1.46 5.70
C LYS A 335 17.08 2.21 6.38
N ASP A 336 16.10 1.46 6.89
CA ASP A 336 15.11 1.96 7.83
C ASP A 336 14.90 0.95 8.96
N TYR A 337 14.35 1.42 10.08
CA TYR A 337 14.10 0.62 11.28
C TYR A 337 12.64 0.76 11.71
N ALA A 338 12.10 -0.32 12.27
CA ALA A 338 10.72 -0.36 12.72
C ALA A 338 10.56 -1.11 14.03
N ILE A 339 9.43 -0.87 14.69
CA ILE A 339 8.92 -1.65 15.82
C ILE A 339 7.70 -2.45 15.35
N VAL A 340 7.72 -3.74 15.64
CA VAL A 340 6.55 -4.61 15.64
C VAL A 340 6.23 -4.93 17.09
N ALA A 341 5.03 -4.59 17.58
CA ALA A 341 4.61 -4.95 18.91
C ALA A 341 3.24 -5.65 18.90
N ARG A 342 3.09 -6.62 19.78
CA ARG A 342 1.85 -7.31 20.11
C ARG A 342 1.70 -7.30 21.62
N ILE A 343 0.86 -6.43 22.12
CA ILE A 343 0.73 -6.15 23.55
C ILE A 343 -0.72 -6.13 24.01
N HIS A 344 -0.92 -6.34 25.30
CA HIS A 344 -2.12 -5.91 26.00
C HIS A 344 -1.79 -4.58 26.70
N ASP A 345 -2.35 -3.48 26.16
CA ASP A 345 -2.06 -2.15 26.70
C ASP A 345 -2.84 -1.90 27.98
N ASN A 346 -2.13 -1.68 29.08
CA ASN A 346 -2.71 -1.51 30.41
C ASN A 346 -3.54 -0.21 30.55
N VAL A 347 -3.29 0.77 29.70
CA VAL A 347 -3.94 2.09 29.77
C VAL A 347 -5.31 2.06 29.09
N THR A 348 -5.39 1.45 27.92
CA THR A 348 -6.65 1.26 27.19
C THR A 348 -7.41 0.03 27.63
N GLY A 349 -6.73 -0.98 28.18
CA GLY A 349 -7.26 -2.29 28.50
C GLY A 349 -7.54 -3.16 27.28
N GLN A 350 -6.95 -2.83 26.12
CA GLN A 350 -7.21 -3.49 24.85
C GLN A 350 -5.96 -4.20 24.29
N PRO A 351 -6.15 -5.28 23.50
CA PRO A 351 -5.08 -5.80 22.67
C PRO A 351 -4.68 -4.79 21.59
N VAL A 352 -3.38 -4.62 21.41
CA VAL A 352 -2.80 -3.68 20.45
C VAL A 352 -1.72 -4.36 19.62
N ILE A 353 -1.74 -4.11 18.33
CA ILE A 353 -0.62 -4.39 17.43
C ILE A 353 -0.08 -3.05 16.92
N ILE A 354 1.24 -2.89 16.96
CA ILE A 354 1.96 -1.71 16.47
C ILE A 354 2.82 -2.14 15.29
N LEU A 355 2.66 -1.44 14.17
CA LEU A 355 3.43 -1.61 12.94
C LEU A 355 3.98 -0.23 12.56
N ALA A 356 5.17 0.09 13.04
CA ALA A 356 5.66 1.46 13.00
C ALA A 356 7.13 1.53 12.61
N GLY A 357 7.43 2.21 11.49
CA GLY A 357 8.77 2.49 11.02
C GLY A 357 9.22 3.90 11.38
N ILE A 358 10.52 4.14 11.40
CA ILE A 358 11.05 5.50 11.49
C ILE A 358 10.59 6.31 10.26
N LEU A 359 10.59 5.65 9.09
CA LEU A 359 10.01 6.14 7.85
C LEU A 359 9.04 5.08 7.27
N GLY A 360 8.55 5.33 6.06
CA GLY A 360 7.56 4.48 5.40
C GLY A 360 8.07 3.07 5.10
N GLU A 361 9.33 2.93 4.71
CA GLU A 361 9.93 1.64 4.36
C GLU A 361 9.99 0.70 5.57
N GLY A 362 10.31 1.23 6.74
CA GLY A 362 10.25 0.48 8.00
C GLY A 362 8.83 0.06 8.34
N THR A 363 7.84 0.95 8.14
CA THR A 363 6.42 0.65 8.37
C THR A 363 5.95 -0.50 7.47
N GLU A 364 6.32 -0.48 6.19
CA GLU A 364 6.04 -1.58 5.26
C GLU A 364 6.73 -2.88 5.67
N ALA A 365 8.03 -2.82 6.04
CA ALA A 365 8.77 -3.99 6.50
C ALA A 365 8.16 -4.61 7.77
N ALA A 366 7.67 -3.80 8.71
CA ALA A 366 6.93 -4.27 9.88
C ALA A 366 5.67 -5.06 9.49
N SER A 367 4.92 -4.56 8.50
CA SER A 367 3.74 -5.26 8.00
C SER A 367 4.06 -6.59 7.33
N GLU A 368 5.18 -6.67 6.63
CA GLU A 368 5.64 -7.89 5.99
C GLU A 368 5.99 -8.98 7.02
N VAL A 369 6.60 -8.61 8.16
CA VAL A 369 6.87 -9.55 9.24
C VAL A 369 5.59 -10.21 9.74
N VAL A 370 4.52 -9.45 9.94
CA VAL A 370 3.29 -9.97 10.56
C VAL A 370 2.26 -10.53 9.58
N SER A 371 2.53 -10.47 8.29
CA SER A 371 1.69 -11.03 7.23
C SER A 371 2.32 -12.23 6.52
N ASN A 372 3.64 -12.40 6.62
CA ASN A 372 4.37 -13.49 5.99
C ASN A 372 4.83 -14.51 7.04
N PRO A 373 4.38 -15.77 6.97
CA PRO A 373 4.75 -16.81 7.95
C PRO A 373 6.26 -16.98 8.12
N THR A 374 7.05 -16.87 7.05
CA THR A 374 8.51 -17.06 7.10
C THR A 374 9.20 -16.01 7.98
N TYR A 375 8.84 -14.74 7.83
CA TYR A 375 9.44 -13.67 8.64
C TYR A 375 8.89 -13.65 10.07
N LEU A 376 7.61 -13.95 10.23
CA LEU A 376 7.02 -14.08 11.56
C LEU A 376 7.67 -15.22 12.35
N ASP A 377 7.84 -16.38 11.74
CA ASP A 377 8.51 -17.52 12.39
C ASP A 377 9.97 -17.17 12.75
N ALA A 378 10.70 -16.47 11.89
CA ALA A 378 12.06 -16.01 12.19
C ALA A 378 12.09 -15.03 13.39
N MET A 379 11.09 -14.17 13.54
CA MET A 379 10.93 -13.30 14.71
C MET A 379 10.62 -14.12 15.97
N LEU A 380 9.68 -15.04 15.89
CA LEU A 380 9.23 -15.85 17.03
C LEU A 380 10.28 -16.88 17.51
N GLN A 381 11.23 -17.29 16.66
CA GLN A 381 12.37 -18.10 17.06
C GLN A 381 13.27 -17.40 18.09
N LYS A 382 13.25 -16.06 18.16
CA LYS A 382 13.98 -15.27 19.14
C LYS A 382 13.20 -15.03 20.43
N ALA A 383 11.91 -15.37 20.45
CA ALA A 383 11.02 -15.26 21.60
C ALA A 383 10.97 -16.56 22.42
N PRO A 384 10.60 -16.53 23.71
CA PRO A 384 10.38 -17.73 24.50
C PRO A 384 9.18 -18.55 23.98
N LYS A 385 9.15 -19.84 24.27
CA LYS A 385 8.11 -20.77 23.76
C LYS A 385 6.68 -20.36 24.15
N ASN A 386 6.52 -19.68 25.26
CA ASN A 386 5.23 -19.20 25.78
C ASN A 386 4.91 -17.75 25.37
N TRP A 387 5.52 -17.24 24.30
CA TRP A 387 5.34 -15.87 23.79
C TRP A 387 3.87 -15.46 23.62
N GLU A 388 2.99 -16.42 23.36
CA GLU A 388 1.54 -16.15 23.18
C GLU A 388 0.89 -15.55 24.42
N GLN A 389 1.42 -15.86 25.61
CA GLN A 389 0.91 -15.40 26.90
C GLN A 389 1.58 -14.11 27.38
N LEU A 390 2.55 -13.61 26.63
CA LEU A 390 3.37 -12.45 26.96
C LEU A 390 3.09 -11.29 26.00
N ASN A 391 3.39 -10.10 26.45
CA ASN A 391 3.63 -8.99 25.52
C ASN A 391 4.89 -9.26 24.74
N LEU A 392 4.91 -8.90 23.48
CA LEU A 392 6.04 -9.09 22.58
C LEU A 392 6.31 -7.81 21.81
N GLU A 393 7.58 -7.43 21.73
CA GLU A 393 8.04 -6.30 20.94
C GLU A 393 9.34 -6.68 20.20
N ALA A 394 9.47 -6.26 18.95
CA ALA A 394 10.62 -6.54 18.12
C ALA A 394 11.09 -5.31 17.37
N VAL A 395 12.42 -5.19 17.19
CA VAL A 395 13.04 -4.21 16.30
C VAL A 395 13.38 -4.88 14.99
N ILE A 396 12.93 -4.27 13.90
CA ILE A 396 13.09 -4.71 12.53
C ILE A 396 14.00 -3.72 11.80
N GLU A 397 14.92 -4.23 11.00
CA GLU A 397 15.71 -3.47 10.03
C GLU A 397 15.28 -3.87 8.63
N THR A 398 15.23 -2.92 7.72
CA THR A 398 15.14 -3.20 6.28
C THR A 398 16.19 -2.38 5.52
N ASN A 399 16.77 -2.98 4.47
CA ASN A 399 17.56 -2.21 3.52
C ASN A 399 16.61 -1.50 2.56
N VAL A 400 16.91 -0.27 2.19
CA VAL A 400 16.13 0.49 1.21
C VAL A 400 16.85 0.43 -0.12
N ILE A 401 16.16 -0.09 -1.14
CA ILE A 401 16.67 -0.27 -2.50
C ILE A 401 15.76 0.51 -3.43
N ASP A 402 16.30 1.54 -4.07
CA ASP A 402 15.54 2.42 -4.97
C ASP A 402 14.23 2.96 -4.36
N GLY A 403 14.25 3.26 -3.05
CA GLY A 403 13.10 3.77 -2.34
C GLY A 403 12.04 2.72 -1.94
N HIS A 404 12.40 1.45 -1.99
CA HIS A 404 11.52 0.36 -1.56
C HIS A 404 12.16 -0.47 -0.44
N PRO A 405 11.37 -0.98 0.50
CA PRO A 405 11.90 -1.85 1.54
C PRO A 405 12.36 -3.18 0.96
N GLY A 406 13.54 -3.62 1.35
CA GLY A 406 14.03 -4.97 1.14
C GLY A 406 13.48 -5.95 2.19
N PRO A 407 13.95 -7.21 2.20
CA PRO A 407 13.52 -8.20 3.17
C PRO A 407 13.75 -7.73 4.62
N PRO A 408 12.76 -7.90 5.51
CA PRO A 408 12.88 -7.53 6.91
C PRO A 408 13.86 -8.43 7.66
N ASN A 409 14.70 -7.83 8.50
CA ASN A 409 15.64 -8.50 9.38
C ASN A 409 15.33 -8.16 10.84
N VAL A 410 15.15 -9.18 11.69
CA VAL A 410 14.83 -9.01 13.11
C VAL A 410 16.11 -8.80 13.91
N LEU A 411 16.29 -7.63 14.50
CA LEU A 411 17.48 -7.26 15.26
C LEU A 411 17.37 -7.63 16.74
N ALA A 412 16.22 -7.41 17.35
CA ALA A 412 15.97 -7.66 18.77
C ALA A 412 14.52 -8.08 18.99
N VAL A 413 14.27 -8.88 20.02
CA VAL A 413 12.93 -9.26 20.49
C VAL A 413 12.94 -9.19 22.01
N GLU A 414 11.94 -8.54 22.59
CA GLU A 414 11.68 -8.47 24.03
C GLU A 414 10.29 -9.02 24.34
N THR A 415 10.17 -9.67 25.51
CA THR A 415 8.88 -10.16 26.02
C THR A 415 8.77 -9.89 27.51
N TRP A 416 7.54 -9.62 28.01
CA TRP A 416 7.30 -9.34 29.43
C TRP A 416 5.87 -9.66 29.86
#